data_de11eb40aad6fd4d159e92726319b4ee
#
_entry.id   de11eb40aad6fd4d159e92726319b4ee
#
_cell.length_a   1.000
_cell.length_b   1.000
_cell.length_c   1.000
_cell.angle_alpha   90.00
_cell.angle_beta   90.00
_cell.angle_gamma   90.00
#
_symmetry.space_group_name_H-M   'P 1'
#
loop_
_entity.id
_entity.type
_entity.pdbx_description
1 polymer ?
#
loop_
_entity_poly.entity_id
_entity_poly.type
_entity_poly.pdbx_seq_one_letter_code
_entity_poly.pdbx_strand_id
1 'polypeptide(L)'
;MTSEMSLCEFVSSDNLVISDSAQNMMTRYLAPSVEWKKERGYYDAELVEKAKRNLVEYFHFFGLTEQFDRSLVLLAHTLGIRPWERSDALLTNRNPKKASFDSVYNTTPEEGGVLRDYNLMDIELYEFAVKEFNRRFDAGYQKLVECAFEYLADKDTRDMGNAGDFYAFDMTNAVGARGLHFLESTRLPCGADVLGRWTGLEPRAVWEIPLRAGRDSHVVIEVDYIDSVSPEALAPEHFTLNGMPARQHAFSAEGSIQRLRLVFSAGAALAGRMLHTLKLTTPLVRAEDGTRDVGVLLLRLQSYSV
;
A
#
# COMPACT_ATOMS: atom_id res chain seq x y z
N MET A 1 7.66 -30.96 -14.61
CA MET A 1 8.24 -30.58 -15.92
C MET A 1 8.71 -29.11 -15.99
N THR A 2 8.49 -28.27 -15.00
CA THR A 2 8.82 -26.82 -14.99
C THR A 2 10.05 -26.45 -14.16
N SER A 3 10.77 -27.41 -13.58
CA SER A 3 11.89 -27.10 -12.66
C SER A 3 13.23 -26.81 -13.33
N GLU A 4 13.30 -26.88 -14.65
CA GLU A 4 14.55 -26.67 -15.42
C GLU A 4 14.45 -25.53 -16.45
N MET A 5 13.29 -24.89 -16.61
CA MET A 5 13.12 -23.77 -17.53
C MET A 5 13.51 -22.46 -16.86
N SER A 6 14.28 -21.64 -17.57
CA SER A 6 14.49 -20.23 -17.18
C SER A 6 13.18 -19.43 -17.25
N LEU A 7 13.12 -18.29 -16.59
CA LEU A 7 11.95 -17.43 -16.64
C LEU A 7 11.65 -16.95 -18.07
N CYS A 8 12.69 -16.64 -18.84
CA CYS A 8 12.54 -16.25 -20.25
C CYS A 8 11.94 -17.38 -21.10
N GLU A 9 12.45 -18.60 -20.96
CA GLU A 9 11.91 -19.77 -21.66
C GLU A 9 10.47 -20.08 -21.25
N PHE A 10 10.15 -19.91 -19.97
CA PHE A 10 8.80 -20.11 -19.46
C PHE A 10 7.81 -19.13 -20.12
N VAL A 11 8.11 -17.82 -20.06
CA VAL A 11 7.20 -16.78 -20.58
C VAL A 11 7.10 -16.83 -22.11
N SER A 12 8.18 -17.18 -22.83
CA SER A 12 8.19 -17.30 -24.29
C SER A 12 7.78 -18.67 -24.82
N SER A 13 7.32 -19.57 -23.95
CA SER A 13 6.97 -20.94 -24.32
C SER A 13 5.80 -21.00 -25.31
N ASP A 14 5.95 -21.82 -26.35
CA ASP A 14 4.87 -22.17 -27.29
C ASP A 14 3.85 -23.15 -26.70
N ASN A 15 4.10 -23.64 -25.47
CA ASN A 15 3.14 -24.50 -24.78
C ASN A 15 1.91 -23.66 -24.40
N LEU A 16 0.76 -24.04 -24.94
CA LEU A 16 -0.50 -23.30 -24.75
C LEU A 16 -0.87 -23.08 -23.29
N VAL A 17 -0.65 -24.06 -22.42
CA VAL A 17 -0.98 -23.98 -21.01
C VAL A 17 -0.11 -22.93 -20.30
N ILE A 18 1.19 -22.88 -20.64
CA ILE A 18 2.12 -21.92 -20.06
C ILE A 18 1.82 -20.51 -20.58
N SER A 19 1.73 -20.34 -21.90
CA SER A 19 1.50 -19.03 -22.51
C SER A 19 0.14 -18.44 -22.13
N ASP A 20 -0.88 -19.30 -21.95
CA ASP A 20 -2.19 -18.86 -21.48
C ASP A 20 -2.16 -18.36 -20.04
N SER A 21 -1.19 -18.80 -19.24
CA SER A 21 -1.05 -18.39 -17.84
C SER A 21 -0.04 -17.26 -17.64
N ALA A 22 0.80 -16.95 -18.64
CA ALA A 22 1.94 -16.05 -18.49
C ALA A 22 1.89 -14.80 -19.37
N GLN A 23 0.93 -14.71 -20.32
CA GLN A 23 0.90 -13.62 -21.29
C GLN A 23 -0.44 -12.89 -21.29
N ASN A 24 -0.44 -11.61 -20.92
CA ASN A 24 -1.61 -10.73 -20.90
C ASN A 24 -2.89 -11.38 -20.36
N MET A 25 -2.75 -12.15 -19.28
CA MET A 25 -3.81 -13.00 -18.73
C MET A 25 -5.00 -12.18 -18.22
N MET A 26 -4.76 -11.05 -17.54
CA MET A 26 -5.82 -10.21 -17.00
C MET A 26 -6.66 -9.59 -18.12
N THR A 27 -6.03 -9.05 -19.14
CA THR A 27 -6.72 -8.46 -20.30
C THR A 27 -7.58 -9.51 -20.99
N ARG A 28 -7.06 -10.71 -21.19
CA ARG A 28 -7.78 -11.81 -21.84
C ARG A 28 -8.99 -12.29 -21.04
N TYR A 29 -8.89 -12.35 -19.72
CA TYR A 29 -10.02 -12.70 -18.86
C TYR A 29 -11.10 -11.64 -18.86
N LEU A 30 -10.70 -10.37 -18.83
CA LEU A 30 -11.65 -9.24 -18.82
C LEU A 30 -12.24 -8.95 -20.19
N ALA A 31 -11.54 -9.25 -21.27
CA ALA A 31 -12.00 -9.05 -22.64
C ALA A 31 -11.72 -10.27 -23.50
N PRO A 32 -12.44 -11.39 -23.30
CA PRO A 32 -12.20 -12.59 -24.09
C PRO A 32 -12.29 -12.31 -25.59
N SER A 33 -11.29 -12.76 -26.33
CA SER A 33 -11.21 -12.67 -27.78
C SER A 33 -10.77 -14.02 -28.36
N VAL A 34 -11.32 -14.36 -29.53
CA VAL A 34 -10.93 -15.54 -30.30
C VAL A 34 -9.64 -15.28 -31.14
N GLU A 35 -9.28 -14.01 -31.33
CA GLU A 35 -8.15 -13.61 -32.20
C GLU A 35 -6.86 -13.33 -31.41
N TRP A 36 -6.73 -13.94 -30.25
CA TRP A 36 -5.56 -13.78 -29.43
C TRP A 36 -4.28 -14.28 -30.13
N LYS A 37 -3.25 -13.42 -30.18
CA LYS A 37 -1.92 -13.77 -30.70
C LYS A 37 -0.90 -13.91 -29.58
N LYS A 38 -0.08 -14.94 -29.66
CA LYS A 38 0.98 -15.26 -28.70
C LYS A 38 2.34 -14.82 -29.23
N GLU A 39 2.46 -13.54 -29.54
CA GLU A 39 3.67 -12.97 -30.12
C GLU A 39 4.30 -11.98 -29.11
N ARG A 40 5.63 -12.01 -29.01
CA ARG A 40 6.36 -11.03 -28.24
C ARG A 40 6.06 -9.61 -28.75
N GLY A 41 5.70 -8.71 -27.84
CA GLY A 41 5.31 -7.35 -28.20
C GLY A 41 3.90 -7.21 -28.80
N TYR A 42 3.10 -8.31 -28.82
CA TYR A 42 1.71 -8.20 -29.24
C TYR A 42 0.92 -7.23 -28.36
N TYR A 43 0.28 -6.29 -29.01
CA TYR A 43 -0.55 -5.29 -28.39
C TYR A 43 -1.80 -5.00 -29.25
N ASP A 44 -2.96 -5.03 -28.61
CA ASP A 44 -4.26 -4.75 -29.22
C ASP A 44 -5.00 -3.70 -28.37
N ALA A 45 -5.03 -2.48 -28.88
CA ALA A 45 -5.65 -1.35 -28.18
C ALA A 45 -7.17 -1.53 -27.99
N GLU A 46 -7.86 -2.16 -28.93
CA GLU A 46 -9.32 -2.37 -28.82
C GLU A 46 -9.62 -3.39 -27.71
N LEU A 47 -8.78 -4.39 -27.59
CA LEU A 47 -8.89 -5.41 -26.54
C LEU A 47 -8.64 -4.81 -25.17
N VAL A 48 -7.63 -3.96 -25.03
CA VAL A 48 -7.33 -3.24 -23.78
C VAL A 48 -8.50 -2.33 -23.40
N GLU A 49 -9.01 -1.52 -24.33
CA GLU A 49 -10.13 -0.62 -24.05
C GLU A 49 -11.42 -1.38 -23.72
N LYS A 50 -11.64 -2.55 -24.33
CA LYS A 50 -12.73 -3.45 -23.96
C LYS A 50 -12.56 -3.99 -22.55
N ALA A 51 -11.34 -4.41 -22.16
CA ALA A 51 -11.05 -4.89 -20.81
C ALA A 51 -11.28 -3.78 -19.76
N LYS A 52 -10.81 -2.56 -20.02
CA LYS A 52 -11.04 -1.40 -19.15
C LYS A 52 -12.52 -1.11 -18.97
N ARG A 53 -13.30 -1.09 -20.05
CA ARG A 53 -14.76 -0.90 -19.97
C ARG A 53 -15.42 -2.00 -19.15
N ASN A 54 -15.09 -3.25 -19.42
CA ASN A 54 -15.67 -4.37 -18.69
C ASN A 54 -15.35 -4.31 -17.20
N LEU A 55 -14.11 -3.92 -16.83
CA LEU A 55 -13.73 -3.73 -15.44
C LEU A 55 -14.60 -2.65 -14.74
N VAL A 56 -14.96 -1.58 -15.44
CA VAL A 56 -15.77 -0.51 -14.87
C VAL A 56 -17.25 -0.87 -14.84
N GLU A 57 -17.79 -1.46 -15.91
CA GLU A 57 -19.21 -1.67 -16.10
C GLU A 57 -19.75 -2.91 -15.39
N TYR A 58 -18.96 -3.99 -15.36
CA TYR A 58 -19.44 -5.28 -14.84
C TYR A 58 -18.87 -5.67 -13.47
N PHE A 59 -17.79 -5.03 -13.04
CA PHE A 59 -17.21 -5.34 -11.73
C PHE A 59 -17.55 -4.25 -10.72
N HIS A 60 -18.55 -4.51 -9.89
CA HIS A 60 -18.90 -3.63 -8.77
C HIS A 60 -17.74 -3.45 -7.79
N PHE A 61 -16.91 -4.46 -7.65
CA PHE A 61 -15.70 -4.47 -6.84
C PHE A 61 -14.56 -5.16 -7.59
N PHE A 62 -13.37 -4.64 -7.42
CA PHE A 62 -12.10 -5.32 -7.63
C PHE A 62 -11.09 -4.79 -6.62
N GLY A 63 -10.11 -5.61 -6.25
CA GLY A 63 -9.06 -5.25 -5.29
C GLY A 63 -7.69 -5.25 -5.93
N LEU A 64 -6.75 -4.56 -5.28
CA LEU A 64 -5.34 -4.55 -5.62
C LEU A 64 -4.58 -5.31 -4.53
N THR A 65 -3.75 -6.28 -4.93
CA THR A 65 -2.98 -7.12 -4.00
C THR A 65 -2.04 -6.27 -3.15
N GLU A 66 -1.44 -5.25 -3.74
CA GLU A 66 -0.52 -4.31 -3.12
C GLU A 66 -1.23 -3.39 -2.12
N GLN A 67 -2.53 -3.22 -2.27
CA GLN A 67 -3.38 -2.42 -1.40
C GLN A 67 -4.44 -3.30 -0.73
N PHE A 68 -4.04 -4.48 -0.24
CA PHE A 68 -4.95 -5.51 0.22
C PHE A 68 -5.92 -5.03 1.30
N ASP A 69 -5.43 -4.32 2.32
CA ASP A 69 -6.26 -3.83 3.42
C ASP A 69 -7.30 -2.79 2.92
N ARG A 70 -6.89 -1.87 2.03
CA ARG A 70 -7.82 -0.93 1.38
C ARG A 70 -8.83 -1.65 0.50
N SER A 71 -8.40 -2.71 -0.16
CA SER A 71 -9.28 -3.55 -0.98
C SER A 71 -10.35 -4.23 -0.13
N LEU A 72 -9.99 -4.73 1.06
CA LEU A 72 -10.96 -5.31 2.00
C LEU A 72 -11.98 -4.28 2.49
N VAL A 73 -11.54 -3.08 2.81
CA VAL A 73 -12.43 -1.98 3.24
C VAL A 73 -13.39 -1.59 2.11
N LEU A 74 -12.88 -1.44 0.89
CA LEU A 74 -13.71 -1.13 -0.28
C LEU A 74 -14.71 -2.26 -0.58
N LEU A 75 -14.28 -3.52 -0.46
CA LEU A 75 -15.17 -4.70 -0.61
C LEU A 75 -16.29 -4.67 0.43
N ALA A 76 -15.95 -4.50 1.70
CA ALA A 76 -16.92 -4.45 2.80
C ALA A 76 -17.94 -3.33 2.57
N HIS A 77 -17.48 -2.15 2.16
CA HIS A 77 -18.35 -1.04 1.80
C HIS A 77 -19.26 -1.37 0.61
N THR A 78 -18.71 -1.96 -0.45
CA THR A 78 -19.47 -2.33 -1.64
C THR A 78 -20.57 -3.35 -1.32
N LEU A 79 -20.29 -4.27 -0.42
CA LEU A 79 -21.25 -5.29 0.02
C LEU A 79 -22.17 -4.81 1.15
N GLY A 80 -21.98 -3.63 1.72
CA GLY A 80 -22.74 -3.11 2.85
C GLY A 80 -22.54 -3.91 4.14
N ILE A 81 -21.36 -4.53 4.30
CA ILE A 81 -21.00 -5.31 5.50
C ILE A 81 -19.89 -4.59 6.27
N ARG A 82 -19.77 -4.91 7.56
CA ARG A 82 -18.64 -4.42 8.35
C ARG A 82 -17.33 -5.05 7.85
N PRO A 83 -16.21 -4.29 7.78
CA PRO A 83 -14.91 -4.89 7.52
C PRO A 83 -14.63 -5.97 8.58
N TRP A 84 -14.20 -7.14 8.12
CA TRP A 84 -13.85 -8.23 9.04
C TRP A 84 -12.42 -8.06 9.57
N GLU A 85 -12.19 -8.62 10.74
CA GLU A 85 -10.85 -8.68 11.30
C GLU A 85 -9.93 -9.48 10.36
N ARG A 86 -8.75 -8.93 10.12
CA ARG A 86 -7.69 -9.67 9.47
C ARG A 86 -7.30 -10.83 10.38
N SER A 87 -7.78 -12.02 10.06
CA SER A 87 -7.29 -13.22 10.73
C SER A 87 -5.92 -13.58 10.12
N ASP A 88 -4.99 -14.07 10.95
CA ASP A 88 -3.72 -14.64 10.46
C ASP A 88 -3.95 -15.78 9.46
N ALA A 89 -5.14 -16.39 9.46
CA ALA A 89 -5.58 -17.36 8.48
C ALA A 89 -5.65 -16.81 7.04
N LEU A 90 -5.84 -15.52 6.83
CA LEU A 90 -5.80 -14.90 5.49
C LEU A 90 -4.36 -14.78 4.94
N LEU A 91 -3.35 -15.02 5.76
CA LEU A 91 -1.94 -15.08 5.36
C LEU A 91 -1.50 -16.48 4.90
N THR A 92 -2.43 -17.42 4.73
CA THR A 92 -2.15 -18.86 4.54
C THR A 92 -1.59 -19.24 3.17
N ASN A 93 -1.61 -18.37 2.18
CA ASN A 93 -0.97 -18.63 0.88
C ASN A 93 0.54 -18.28 0.85
N ARG A 94 1.19 -18.27 2.02
CA ARG A 94 2.66 -18.14 2.08
C ARG A 94 3.28 -19.42 1.52
N ASN A 95 4.12 -19.27 0.52
CA ASN A 95 4.94 -20.39 0.05
C ASN A 95 5.84 -20.84 1.22
N PRO A 96 5.66 -22.05 1.80
CA PRO A 96 6.43 -22.48 2.96
C PRO A 96 7.92 -22.65 2.66
N LYS A 97 8.32 -22.67 1.38
CA LYS A 97 9.72 -22.72 0.95
C LYS A 97 10.37 -21.34 0.90
N LYS A 98 9.60 -20.25 1.09
CA LYS A 98 10.14 -18.89 1.15
C LYS A 98 10.33 -18.53 2.62
N ALA A 99 11.55 -18.67 3.11
CA ALA A 99 11.93 -18.32 4.48
C ALA A 99 11.90 -16.81 4.78
N SER A 100 11.73 -15.96 3.76
CA SER A 100 11.58 -14.52 3.91
C SER A 100 10.66 -13.95 2.82
N PHE A 101 9.98 -12.85 3.13
CA PHE A 101 9.27 -12.01 2.16
C PHE A 101 10.23 -11.38 1.14
N ASP A 102 11.53 -11.41 1.41
CA ASP A 102 12.60 -10.81 0.61
C ASP A 102 12.91 -11.54 -0.70
N SER A 103 12.31 -12.68 -0.95
CA SER A 103 12.40 -13.26 -2.28
C SER A 103 11.33 -12.68 -3.21
N VAL A 104 11.31 -11.36 -3.39
CA VAL A 104 10.96 -10.80 -4.69
C VAL A 104 11.85 -11.54 -5.68
N TYR A 105 11.27 -12.12 -6.71
CA TYR A 105 12.06 -12.75 -7.76
C TYR A 105 13.02 -11.69 -8.29
N ASN A 106 14.31 -11.82 -8.00
CA ASN A 106 15.33 -10.97 -8.57
C ASN A 106 15.37 -11.26 -10.05
N THR A 107 14.56 -10.54 -10.81
CA THR A 107 14.57 -10.62 -12.25
C THR A 107 15.74 -9.80 -12.76
N THR A 108 16.53 -10.39 -13.63
CA THR A 108 17.54 -9.63 -14.38
C THR A 108 16.85 -8.57 -15.27
N PRO A 109 17.53 -7.50 -15.68
CA PRO A 109 16.99 -6.53 -16.63
C PRO A 109 16.47 -7.17 -17.92
N GLU A 110 17.12 -8.25 -18.39
CA GLU A 110 16.71 -9.02 -19.56
C GLU A 110 15.38 -9.74 -19.31
N GLU A 111 15.27 -10.46 -18.21
CA GLU A 111 14.03 -11.14 -17.80
C GLU A 111 12.87 -10.15 -17.62
N GLY A 112 13.14 -8.99 -16.99
CA GLY A 112 12.17 -7.91 -16.85
C GLY A 112 11.71 -7.35 -18.20
N GLY A 113 12.61 -7.25 -19.18
CA GLY A 113 12.29 -6.87 -20.55
C GLY A 113 11.38 -7.90 -21.23
N VAL A 114 11.71 -9.17 -21.14
CA VAL A 114 10.90 -10.26 -21.71
C VAL A 114 9.50 -10.31 -21.07
N LEU A 115 9.41 -10.25 -19.74
CA LEU A 115 8.13 -10.20 -19.03
C LEU A 115 7.26 -9.03 -19.49
N ARG A 116 7.85 -7.86 -19.64
CA ARG A 116 7.16 -6.67 -20.11
C ARG A 116 6.61 -6.85 -21.52
N ASP A 117 7.44 -7.33 -22.45
CA ASP A 117 7.07 -7.47 -23.84
C ASP A 117 5.91 -8.45 -24.06
N TYR A 118 5.76 -9.45 -23.20
CA TYR A 118 4.64 -10.39 -23.26
C TYR A 118 3.41 -9.94 -22.46
N ASN A 119 3.50 -8.82 -21.70
CA ASN A 119 2.42 -8.37 -20.82
C ASN A 119 2.09 -6.89 -21.00
N LEU A 120 2.34 -6.30 -22.17
CA LEU A 120 2.09 -4.89 -22.46
C LEU A 120 0.65 -4.46 -22.17
N MET A 121 -0.31 -5.30 -22.56
CA MET A 121 -1.72 -5.01 -22.34
C MET A 121 -2.13 -5.11 -20.86
N ASP A 122 -1.59 -6.09 -20.15
CA ASP A 122 -1.83 -6.24 -18.70
C ASP A 122 -1.21 -5.11 -17.90
N ILE A 123 -0.05 -4.61 -18.30
CA ILE A 123 0.59 -3.46 -17.66
C ILE A 123 -0.31 -2.23 -17.79
N GLU A 124 -0.78 -1.93 -19.00
CA GLU A 124 -1.67 -0.79 -19.22
C GLU A 124 -3.02 -0.93 -18.51
N LEU A 125 -3.60 -2.13 -18.56
CA LEU A 125 -4.84 -2.43 -17.84
C LEU A 125 -4.65 -2.27 -16.32
N TYR A 126 -3.52 -2.72 -15.78
CA TYR A 126 -3.20 -2.59 -14.36
C TYR A 126 -3.03 -1.12 -13.94
N GLU A 127 -2.31 -0.32 -14.72
CA GLU A 127 -2.19 1.13 -14.47
C GLU A 127 -3.56 1.82 -14.47
N PHE A 128 -4.45 1.43 -15.38
CA PHE A 128 -5.82 1.91 -15.39
C PHE A 128 -6.59 1.43 -14.15
N ALA A 129 -6.46 0.14 -13.78
CA ALA A 129 -7.12 -0.42 -12.61
C ALA A 129 -6.68 0.28 -11.31
N VAL A 130 -5.40 0.62 -11.16
CA VAL A 130 -4.91 1.42 -10.01
C VAL A 130 -5.60 2.78 -9.93
N LYS A 131 -5.70 3.50 -11.06
CA LYS A 131 -6.38 4.81 -11.12
C LYS A 131 -7.86 4.68 -10.78
N GLU A 132 -8.54 3.70 -11.34
CA GLU A 132 -9.97 3.47 -11.11
C GLU A 132 -10.26 3.00 -9.68
N PHE A 133 -9.40 2.14 -9.11
CA PHE A 133 -9.48 1.74 -7.71
C PHE A 133 -9.38 2.96 -6.78
N ASN A 134 -8.37 3.80 -6.99
CA ASN A 134 -8.20 5.01 -6.20
C ASN A 134 -9.40 5.95 -6.36
N ARG A 135 -9.92 6.13 -7.58
CA ARG A 135 -11.14 6.92 -7.84
C ARG A 135 -12.35 6.39 -7.06
N ARG A 136 -12.59 5.07 -7.06
CA ARG A 136 -13.70 4.44 -6.30
C ARG A 136 -13.51 4.59 -4.80
N PHE A 137 -12.28 4.38 -4.34
CA PHE A 137 -11.93 4.53 -2.93
C PHE A 137 -12.12 5.97 -2.48
N ASP A 138 -11.63 6.95 -3.25
CA ASP A 138 -11.73 8.37 -2.92
C ASP A 138 -13.18 8.90 -2.98
N ALA A 139 -14.00 8.40 -3.90
CA ALA A 139 -15.42 8.78 -4.00
C ALA A 139 -16.24 8.34 -2.76
N GLY A 140 -15.90 7.21 -2.16
CA GLY A 140 -16.50 6.72 -0.92
C GLY A 140 -15.69 7.00 0.33
N TYR A 141 -14.57 7.70 0.20
CA TYR A 141 -13.49 7.72 1.16
C TYR A 141 -13.91 8.16 2.57
N GLN A 142 -14.67 9.24 2.69
CA GLN A 142 -15.12 9.71 4.00
C GLN A 142 -15.95 8.65 4.73
N LYS A 143 -16.87 8.02 4.02
CA LYS A 143 -17.73 6.96 4.56
C LYS A 143 -16.96 5.66 4.79
N LEU A 144 -16.02 5.33 3.91
CA LEU A 144 -15.13 4.18 4.05
C LEU A 144 -14.22 4.31 5.27
N VAL A 145 -13.71 5.51 5.49
CA VAL A 145 -12.87 5.83 6.64
C VAL A 145 -13.67 5.82 7.93
N GLU A 146 -14.89 6.36 7.95
CA GLU A 146 -15.80 6.27 9.09
C GLU A 146 -16.09 4.81 9.46
N CYS A 147 -16.41 3.97 8.48
CA CYS A 147 -16.61 2.53 8.71
C CYS A 147 -15.35 1.82 9.21
N ALA A 148 -14.17 2.17 8.67
CA ALA A 148 -12.91 1.62 9.13
C ALA A 148 -12.59 2.06 10.57
N PHE A 149 -12.97 3.28 10.95
CA PHE A 149 -12.78 3.77 12.31
C PHE A 149 -13.75 3.19 13.33
N GLU A 150 -15.00 2.98 12.95
CA GLU A 150 -15.92 2.25 13.80
C GLU A 150 -15.38 0.84 14.10
N TYR A 151 -14.78 0.21 13.10
CA TYR A 151 -14.15 -1.09 13.25
C TYR A 151 -12.88 -1.05 14.13
N LEU A 152 -11.99 -0.09 13.93
CA LEU A 152 -10.77 0.07 14.72
C LEU A 152 -11.10 0.49 16.16
N ALA A 153 -12.07 1.39 16.35
CA ALA A 153 -12.52 1.81 17.67
C ALA A 153 -13.15 0.65 18.46
N ASP A 154 -13.87 -0.26 17.82
CA ASP A 154 -14.44 -1.45 18.46
C ASP A 154 -13.34 -2.46 18.89
N LYS A 155 -12.21 -2.46 18.17
CA LYS A 155 -11.03 -3.29 18.49
C LYS A 155 -10.18 -2.68 19.62
N ASP A 156 -9.94 -1.38 19.58
CA ASP A 156 -9.05 -0.69 20.52
C ASP A 156 -9.72 -0.35 21.86
N THR A 157 -11.05 -0.23 21.92
CA THR A 157 -11.79 0.02 23.17
C THR A 157 -11.73 -1.15 24.15
N ARG A 158 -11.30 -2.33 23.73
CA ARG A 158 -11.07 -3.45 24.65
C ARG A 158 -9.73 -3.37 25.39
N ASP A 159 -8.75 -2.64 24.85
CA ASP A 159 -7.39 -2.61 25.38
C ASP A 159 -6.90 -1.24 25.86
N MET A 160 -7.56 -0.13 25.53
CA MET A 160 -7.08 1.21 25.84
C MET A 160 -8.22 2.13 26.32
N GLY A 161 -8.13 2.59 27.55
CA GLY A 161 -9.06 3.54 28.11
C GLY A 161 -9.11 4.87 27.31
N ASN A 162 -10.32 5.32 26.97
CA ASN A 162 -10.66 6.57 26.26
C ASN A 162 -10.12 6.72 24.85
N ALA A 163 -10.78 6.09 23.89
CA ALA A 163 -10.48 6.04 22.45
C ALA A 163 -10.59 7.37 21.68
N GLY A 164 -10.58 8.53 22.34
CA GLY A 164 -10.67 9.84 21.67
C GLY A 164 -9.33 10.57 21.54
N ASP A 165 -8.36 10.21 22.38
CA ASP A 165 -7.15 11.02 22.57
C ASP A 165 -5.87 10.35 22.10
N PHE A 166 -5.94 9.09 21.68
CA PHE A 166 -4.80 8.32 21.20
C PHE A 166 -5.19 7.44 20.02
N TYR A 167 -4.34 7.38 19.00
CA TYR A 167 -4.46 6.47 17.86
C TYR A 167 -3.09 5.89 17.50
N ALA A 168 -3.02 4.59 17.33
CA ALA A 168 -1.84 3.90 16.84
C ALA A 168 -2.13 3.23 15.49
N PHE A 169 -1.31 3.51 14.51
CA PHE A 169 -1.32 2.89 13.20
C PHE A 169 -0.14 1.93 13.12
N ASP A 170 -0.46 0.66 13.08
CA ASP A 170 0.49 -0.41 12.87
C ASP A 170 0.58 -0.70 11.36
N MET A 171 1.77 -0.94 10.85
CA MET A 171 1.99 -1.17 9.42
C MET A 171 1.41 -2.49 8.92
N THR A 172 0.95 -3.38 9.81
CA THR A 172 0.21 -4.58 9.43
C THR A 172 -1.18 -4.26 8.88
N ASN A 173 -1.74 -3.10 9.28
CA ASN A 173 -3.04 -2.62 8.83
C ASN A 173 -2.89 -1.27 8.12
N ALA A 174 -3.02 -1.25 6.80
CA ALA A 174 -2.88 -0.05 5.98
C ALA A 174 -4.20 0.68 5.70
N VAL A 175 -5.27 0.36 6.44
CA VAL A 175 -6.55 1.08 6.35
C VAL A 175 -6.33 2.56 6.68
N GLY A 176 -6.83 3.45 5.84
CA GLY A 176 -6.62 4.88 5.99
C GLY A 176 -5.23 5.38 5.57
N ALA A 177 -4.37 4.53 4.99
CA ALA A 177 -3.08 4.95 4.45
C ALA A 177 -2.98 4.75 2.93
N ARG A 178 -2.23 5.64 2.27
CA ARG A 178 -1.92 5.57 0.82
C ARG A 178 -0.44 5.86 0.60
N GLY A 179 0.08 5.47 -0.56
CA GLY A 179 1.46 5.72 -0.94
C GLY A 179 2.49 4.83 -0.23
N LEU A 180 2.02 3.72 0.36
CA LEU A 180 2.85 2.71 1.00
C LEU A 180 2.95 1.46 0.13
N HIS A 181 4.14 0.88 0.06
CA HIS A 181 4.35 -0.44 -0.52
C HIS A 181 3.70 -1.55 0.33
N PHE A 182 3.76 -2.78 -0.14
CA PHE A 182 3.29 -3.95 0.61
C PHE A 182 4.09 -4.14 1.92
N LEU A 183 3.52 -4.91 2.83
CA LEU A 183 4.11 -5.24 4.12
C LEU A 183 5.34 -6.13 3.94
N GLU A 184 6.45 -5.74 4.53
CA GLU A 184 7.72 -6.48 4.50
C GLU A 184 8.18 -6.84 5.90
N SER A 185 8.85 -8.00 6.00
CA SER A 185 9.56 -8.39 7.23
C SER A 185 11.02 -8.01 7.08
N THR A 186 11.53 -7.24 8.03
CA THR A 186 12.94 -6.85 8.10
C THR A 186 13.56 -7.39 9.38
N ARG A 187 14.72 -8.01 9.26
CA ARG A 187 15.45 -8.53 10.41
C ARG A 187 16.34 -7.45 11.01
N LEU A 188 16.10 -7.15 12.28
CA LEU A 188 16.94 -6.21 13.02
C LEU A 188 18.30 -6.83 13.38
N PRO A 189 19.34 -6.01 13.64
CA PRO A 189 20.65 -6.48 14.10
C PRO A 189 20.59 -7.31 15.39
N CYS A 190 19.60 -7.10 16.25
CA CYS A 190 19.34 -7.89 17.44
C CYS A 190 18.74 -9.29 17.17
N GLY A 191 18.45 -9.61 15.89
CA GLY A 191 17.86 -10.88 15.46
C GLY A 191 16.34 -10.94 15.49
N ALA A 192 15.65 -9.90 15.95
CA ALA A 192 14.19 -9.81 15.90
C ALA A 192 13.71 -9.48 14.48
N ASP A 193 12.62 -10.11 14.03
CA ASP A 193 11.94 -9.75 12.81
C ASP A 193 10.84 -8.72 13.10
N VAL A 194 10.82 -7.64 12.34
CA VAL A 194 9.81 -6.57 12.43
C VAL A 194 9.10 -6.40 11.10
N LEU A 195 7.86 -5.99 11.17
CA LEU A 195 7.03 -5.74 9.99
C LEU A 195 6.96 -4.25 9.72
N GLY A 196 7.22 -3.84 8.48
CA GLY A 196 7.20 -2.45 8.06
C GLY A 196 6.71 -2.27 6.63
N ARG A 197 6.49 -1.02 6.24
CA ARG A 197 6.15 -0.64 4.86
C ARG A 197 7.03 0.51 4.40
N TRP A 198 7.57 0.41 3.22
CA TRP A 198 8.23 1.52 2.55
C TRP A 198 7.21 2.54 2.05
N THR A 199 7.52 3.82 2.19
CA THR A 199 6.89 4.87 1.39
C THR A 199 7.44 4.81 -0.04
N GLY A 200 6.69 5.30 -1.03
CA GLY A 200 7.20 5.40 -2.40
C GLY A 200 6.31 4.80 -3.48
N LEU A 201 5.23 4.09 -3.11
CA LEU A 201 4.24 3.62 -4.09
C LEU A 201 3.59 4.81 -4.83
N GLU A 202 3.45 5.94 -4.15
CA GLU A 202 3.04 7.24 -4.69
C GLU A 202 4.04 8.31 -4.21
N PRO A 203 4.14 9.48 -4.87
CA PRO A 203 5.04 10.57 -4.46
C PRO A 203 4.78 11.10 -3.04
N ARG A 204 3.63 10.74 -2.47
CA ARG A 204 3.22 11.15 -1.13
C ARG A 204 2.61 9.98 -0.40
N ALA A 205 3.08 9.73 0.82
CA ALA A 205 2.37 8.87 1.75
C ALA A 205 1.34 9.71 2.54
N VAL A 206 0.14 9.17 2.69
CA VAL A 206 -0.99 9.86 3.34
C VAL A 206 -1.62 8.92 4.35
N TRP A 207 -1.90 9.42 5.55
CA TRP A 207 -2.67 8.73 6.59
C TRP A 207 -3.86 9.57 7.01
N GLU A 208 -4.99 8.92 7.17
CA GLU A 208 -6.14 9.52 7.82
C GLU A 208 -6.17 9.07 9.29
N ILE A 209 -6.00 10.02 10.17
CA ILE A 209 -5.81 9.80 11.60
C ILE A 209 -7.09 10.19 12.32
N PRO A 210 -7.79 9.25 13.00
CA PRO A 210 -8.93 9.54 13.85
C PRO A 210 -8.43 10.04 15.19
N LEU A 211 -8.56 11.33 15.43
CA LEU A 211 -8.12 11.95 16.66
C LEU A 211 -9.05 13.12 17.00
N ARG A 212 -9.46 13.21 18.24
CA ARG A 212 -10.16 14.40 18.75
C ARG A 212 -9.13 15.39 19.28
N ALA A 213 -9.01 16.53 18.63
CA ALA A 213 -8.21 17.63 19.13
C ALA A 213 -9.10 18.76 19.66
N GLY A 214 -8.84 19.20 20.89
CA GLY A 214 -9.43 20.40 21.47
C GLY A 214 -8.93 21.66 20.76
N ARG A 215 -9.55 22.81 21.03
CA ARG A 215 -9.12 24.10 20.44
C ARG A 215 -7.72 24.51 20.85
N ASP A 216 -7.32 24.14 22.05
CA ASP A 216 -6.06 24.54 22.66
C ASP A 216 -5.07 23.37 22.77
N SER A 217 -5.46 22.19 22.27
CA SER A 217 -4.63 20.99 22.32
C SER A 217 -3.62 20.96 21.16
N HIS A 218 -2.43 20.49 21.43
CA HIS A 218 -1.47 20.12 20.39
C HIS A 218 -1.69 18.68 19.94
N VAL A 219 -1.48 18.40 18.66
CA VAL A 219 -1.43 17.03 18.16
C VAL A 219 0.02 16.59 18.04
N VAL A 220 0.33 15.51 18.71
CA VAL A 220 1.65 14.87 18.64
C VAL A 220 1.55 13.63 17.75
N ILE A 221 2.47 13.50 16.82
CA ILE A 221 2.61 12.31 15.97
C ILE A 221 3.99 11.73 16.17
N GLU A 222 4.07 10.48 16.53
CA GLU A 222 5.31 9.71 16.62
C GLU A 222 5.37 8.70 15.49
N VAL A 223 6.50 8.68 14.78
CA VAL A 223 6.76 7.79 13.66
C VAL A 223 7.95 6.92 14.00
N ASP A 224 7.74 5.64 14.17
CA ASP A 224 8.81 4.66 14.34
C ASP A 224 9.23 4.13 12.97
N TYR A 225 10.53 4.15 12.70
CA TYR A 225 11.13 3.72 11.44
C TYR A 225 12.46 3.02 11.67
N ILE A 226 12.93 2.25 10.69
CA ILE A 226 14.23 1.57 10.76
C ILE A 226 15.23 2.24 9.84
N ASP A 227 14.79 2.58 8.64
CA ASP A 227 15.66 3.03 7.56
C ASP A 227 15.00 4.14 6.74
N SER A 228 15.83 4.93 6.10
CA SER A 228 15.41 5.98 5.17
C SER A 228 16.47 6.15 4.09
N VAL A 229 16.03 6.45 2.88
CA VAL A 229 16.92 6.66 1.72
C VAL A 229 17.89 7.84 1.91
N SER A 230 17.53 8.80 2.76
CA SER A 230 18.39 9.90 3.18
C SER A 230 17.91 10.46 4.51
N PRO A 231 18.80 11.11 5.30
CA PRO A 231 18.41 11.82 6.53
C PRO A 231 17.34 12.89 6.27
N GLU A 232 17.39 13.53 5.10
CA GLU A 232 16.45 14.57 4.70
C GLU A 232 15.05 14.03 4.43
N ALA A 233 14.90 12.72 4.17
CA ALA A 233 13.60 12.10 3.90
C ALA A 233 12.60 12.27 5.06
N LEU A 234 13.11 12.46 6.28
CA LEU A 234 12.34 12.66 7.49
C LEU A 234 12.40 14.11 8.02
N ALA A 235 12.83 15.06 7.20
CA ALA A 235 12.81 16.46 7.58
C ALA A 235 11.37 16.91 7.92
N PRO A 236 11.17 17.67 9.01
CA PRO A 236 9.83 18.00 9.52
C PRO A 236 8.96 18.77 8.52
N GLU A 237 9.57 19.53 7.60
CA GLU A 237 8.91 20.23 6.52
C GLU A 237 8.21 19.31 5.51
N HIS A 238 8.60 18.05 5.47
CA HIS A 238 7.96 17.04 4.63
C HIS A 238 6.64 16.53 5.21
N PHE A 239 6.39 16.82 6.49
CA PHE A 239 5.17 16.40 7.18
C PHE A 239 4.18 17.54 7.30
N THR A 240 2.96 17.31 6.86
CA THR A 240 1.85 18.24 7.08
C THR A 240 0.64 17.54 7.65
N LEU A 241 0.00 18.12 8.66
CA LEU A 241 -1.28 17.68 9.20
C LEU A 241 -2.37 18.65 8.79
N ASN A 242 -3.35 18.20 8.02
CA ASN A 242 -4.37 19.05 7.39
C ASN A 242 -3.77 20.24 6.60
N GLY A 243 -2.59 20.04 6.00
CA GLY A 243 -1.86 21.07 5.27
C GLY A 243 -1.00 22.00 6.14
N MET A 244 -1.00 21.85 7.47
CA MET A 244 -0.15 22.61 8.37
C MET A 244 1.16 21.88 8.62
N PRO A 245 2.32 22.54 8.56
CA PRO A 245 3.61 21.93 8.88
C PRO A 245 3.74 21.68 10.39
N ALA A 246 4.60 20.72 10.77
CA ALA A 246 5.00 20.52 12.15
C ALA A 246 5.74 21.74 12.68
N ARG A 247 5.44 22.16 13.93
CA ARG A 247 6.11 23.28 14.59
C ARG A 247 7.36 22.88 15.35
N GLN A 248 7.35 21.70 15.90
CA GLN A 248 8.46 21.14 16.64
C GLN A 248 8.69 19.70 16.23
N HIS A 249 9.92 19.26 16.32
CA HIS A 249 10.28 17.87 16.08
C HIS A 249 11.41 17.45 17.03
N ALA A 250 11.50 16.16 17.27
CA ALA A 250 12.59 15.55 18.02
C ALA A 250 12.84 14.14 17.48
N PHE A 251 14.13 13.77 17.47
CA PHE A 251 14.56 12.41 17.14
C PHE A 251 15.03 11.70 18.40
N SER A 252 14.68 10.43 18.51
CA SER A 252 15.19 9.52 19.54
C SER A 252 15.42 8.14 18.90
N ALA A 253 16.18 7.28 19.56
CA ALA A 253 16.45 5.94 19.11
C ALA A 253 16.36 4.95 20.27
N GLU A 254 15.78 3.77 20.01
CA GLU A 254 15.75 2.64 20.91
C GLU A 254 16.29 1.41 20.17
N GLY A 255 17.57 1.11 20.38
CA GLY A 255 18.27 0.10 19.59
C GLY A 255 18.35 0.50 18.11
N SER A 256 17.84 -0.37 17.24
CA SER A 256 17.80 -0.12 15.80
C SER A 256 16.53 0.62 15.34
N ILE A 257 15.57 0.82 16.22
CA ILE A 257 14.34 1.55 15.90
C ILE A 257 14.58 3.03 16.21
N GLN A 258 14.33 3.85 15.22
CA GLN A 258 14.39 5.29 15.32
C GLN A 258 12.97 5.85 15.44
N ARG A 259 12.80 6.92 16.20
CA ARG A 259 11.53 7.61 16.40
C ARG A 259 11.65 9.08 16.08
N LEU A 260 10.80 9.53 15.17
CA LEU A 260 10.56 10.95 14.93
C LEU A 260 9.27 11.38 15.64
N ARG A 261 9.37 12.38 16.51
CA ARG A 261 8.22 13.01 17.16
C ARG A 261 7.95 14.37 16.53
N LEU A 262 6.73 14.56 16.05
CA LEU A 262 6.25 15.79 15.42
C LEU A 262 5.16 16.42 16.28
N VAL A 263 5.20 17.73 16.44
CA VAL A 263 4.18 18.48 17.18
C VAL A 263 3.50 19.48 16.25
N PHE A 264 2.19 19.34 16.11
CA PHE A 264 1.34 20.25 15.35
C PHE A 264 0.54 21.10 16.33
N SER A 265 0.55 22.42 16.12
CA SER A 265 -0.19 23.31 17.01
C SER A 265 -1.69 23.18 16.80
N ALA A 266 -2.38 23.25 17.93
CA ALA A 266 -3.80 23.47 17.95
C ALA A 266 -4.20 24.74 17.17
N GLY A 267 -5.40 24.74 16.71
CA GLY A 267 -6.00 25.85 16.00
C GLY A 267 -7.30 25.44 15.36
N ALA A 268 -8.00 26.39 14.78
CA ALA A 268 -9.29 26.17 14.12
C ALA A 268 -9.25 25.06 13.03
N ALA A 269 -8.07 24.79 12.47
CA ALA A 269 -7.90 23.75 11.47
C ALA A 269 -7.94 22.30 12.03
N LEU A 270 -7.67 22.12 13.33
CA LEU A 270 -7.72 20.83 14.02
C LEU A 270 -8.98 20.69 14.88
N ALA A 271 -9.43 21.80 15.47
CA ALA A 271 -10.55 21.79 16.42
C ALA A 271 -11.86 21.33 15.77
N GLY A 272 -12.55 20.41 16.43
CA GLY A 272 -13.86 19.91 16.00
C GLY A 272 -13.83 18.91 14.85
N ARG A 273 -12.66 18.55 14.34
CA ARG A 273 -12.52 17.45 13.39
C ARG A 273 -12.28 16.14 14.14
N MET A 274 -12.87 15.09 13.64
CA MET A 274 -12.63 13.72 14.12
C MET A 274 -11.61 12.99 13.23
N LEU A 275 -11.27 13.55 12.09
CA LEU A 275 -10.38 12.95 11.11
C LEU A 275 -9.36 13.99 10.65
N HIS A 276 -8.09 13.62 10.71
CA HIS A 276 -6.98 14.46 10.33
C HIS A 276 -6.13 13.77 9.26
N THR A 277 -5.78 14.52 8.21
CA THR A 277 -4.94 14.00 7.12
C THR A 277 -3.47 14.35 7.38
N LEU A 278 -2.67 13.35 7.73
CA LEU A 278 -1.20 13.47 7.75
C LEU A 278 -0.67 13.14 6.35
N LYS A 279 0.19 14.01 5.83
CA LYS A 279 0.91 13.79 4.57
C LYS A 279 2.40 13.81 4.81
N LEU A 280 3.10 12.87 4.23
CA LEU A 280 4.55 12.80 4.17
C LEU A 280 4.97 12.85 2.68
N THR A 281 5.74 13.87 2.31
CA THR A 281 6.32 13.99 0.98
C THR A 281 7.82 13.78 1.10
N THR A 282 8.31 12.58 0.80
CA THR A 282 9.74 12.26 0.92
C THR A 282 10.42 12.29 -0.43
N PRO A 283 11.73 12.60 -0.47
CA PRO A 283 12.58 12.20 -1.59
C PRO A 283 12.47 10.69 -1.79
N LEU A 284 12.37 10.27 -3.03
CA LEU A 284 12.34 8.85 -3.40
C LEU A 284 13.63 8.50 -4.13
N VAL A 285 14.14 7.32 -3.84
CA VAL A 285 15.32 6.76 -4.52
C VAL A 285 14.93 5.39 -5.05
N ARG A 286 15.45 5.05 -6.21
CA ARG A 286 15.27 3.72 -6.78
C ARG A 286 15.92 2.70 -5.86
N ALA A 287 15.18 1.68 -5.44
CA ALA A 287 15.69 0.58 -4.62
C ALA A 287 16.88 -0.10 -5.31
N GLU A 288 17.80 -0.66 -4.54
CA GLU A 288 19.01 -1.31 -5.08
C GLU A 288 18.70 -2.42 -6.10
N ASP A 289 17.60 -3.13 -5.91
CA ASP A 289 17.11 -4.14 -6.83
C ASP A 289 16.50 -3.56 -8.12
N GLY A 290 16.38 -2.24 -8.23
CA GLY A 290 15.84 -1.54 -9.38
C GLY A 290 14.33 -1.73 -9.61
N THR A 291 13.61 -2.36 -8.67
CA THR A 291 12.21 -2.75 -8.88
C THR A 291 11.21 -1.65 -8.56
N ARG A 292 11.53 -0.78 -7.61
CA ARG A 292 10.59 0.24 -7.09
C ARG A 292 11.31 1.48 -6.56
N ASP A 293 10.56 2.56 -6.41
CA ASP A 293 11.03 3.75 -5.72
C ASP A 293 10.66 3.66 -4.23
N VAL A 294 11.59 3.97 -3.34
CA VAL A 294 11.44 3.87 -1.90
C VAL A 294 11.89 5.15 -1.20
N GLY A 295 11.31 5.43 -0.03
CA GLY A 295 11.63 6.59 0.78
C GLY A 295 12.02 6.22 2.21
N VAL A 296 11.06 5.85 3.04
CA VAL A 296 11.25 5.51 4.46
C VAL A 296 10.60 4.18 4.78
N LEU A 297 11.29 3.31 5.51
CA LEU A 297 10.74 2.06 6.03
C LEU A 297 10.09 2.31 7.39
N LEU A 298 8.78 2.39 7.39
CA LEU A 298 7.96 2.71 8.56
C LEU A 298 7.50 1.45 9.29
N LEU A 299 7.54 1.48 10.62
CA LEU A 299 7.08 0.39 11.49
C LEU A 299 5.75 0.71 12.15
N ARG A 300 5.60 1.93 12.65
CA ARG A 300 4.43 2.34 13.42
C ARG A 300 4.27 3.85 13.36
N LEU A 301 3.03 4.30 13.41
CA LEU A 301 2.67 5.68 13.61
C LEU A 301 1.72 5.77 14.80
N GLN A 302 1.98 6.69 15.74
CA GLN A 302 1.11 6.97 16.87
C GLN A 302 0.74 8.44 16.88
N SER A 303 -0.47 8.75 17.27
CA SER A 303 -0.92 10.13 17.43
C SER A 303 -1.71 10.29 18.71
N TYR A 304 -1.54 11.43 19.37
CA TYR A 304 -2.29 11.78 20.57
C TYR A 304 -2.43 13.30 20.72
N SER A 305 -3.44 13.70 21.46
CA SER A 305 -3.71 15.10 21.75
C SER A 305 -3.15 15.43 23.15
N VAL A 306 -2.49 16.58 23.32
CA VAL A 306 -1.94 17.12 24.58
C VAL A 306 -2.38 18.55 24.80
#